data_54222f8737eb5abba0ab5044199449e2
#
_entry.id   54222f8737eb5abba0ab5044199449e2
#
_cell.length_a   1.000
_cell.length_b   1.000
_cell.length_c   1.000
_cell.angle_alpha   90.00
_cell.angle_beta   90.00
_cell.angle_gamma   90.00
#
_symmetry.space_group_name_H-M   'P 1'
#
loop_
_entity.id
_entity.type
_entity.pdbx_description
1 polymer ?
#
loop_
_entity_poly.entity_id
_entity_poly.type
_entity_poly.pdbx_seq_one_letter_code
_entity_poly.pdbx_strand_id
1 'polypeptide(L)'
;MKKVNRVYDVELRAKENESREVEGYAVVFNAETDLGWFTEEIDKNAFNKTNMSNVYLLFNHDENNVLAGTSNGSLKMSIDDTGLFQTSEIIDTNIGEDTLKLVKNGLINKMSFAFTIADGGERWFERDGKEHRVITDIDTLYDVSLVTYPAYSQTSAFARSNEVDELAKEHKRRKEQDEKMERILSNGKSIK
;
A
#
# COMPACT_ATOMS: atom_id res chain seq x y z
N MET A 1 1.36 11.37 -10.74
CA MET A 1 1.50 9.97 -10.26
C MET A 1 0.13 9.43 -9.87
N LYS A 2 -0.14 8.15 -10.07
CA LYS A 2 -1.43 7.53 -9.74
C LYS A 2 -1.38 7.03 -8.29
N LYS A 3 -2.40 7.36 -7.47
CA LYS A 3 -2.54 6.86 -6.10
C LYS A 3 -2.85 5.37 -6.13
N VAL A 4 -2.14 4.60 -5.33
CA VAL A 4 -2.22 3.13 -5.23
C VAL A 4 -2.64 2.76 -3.82
N ASN A 5 -3.56 1.80 -3.67
CA ASN A 5 -3.97 1.28 -2.36
C ASN A 5 -3.52 -0.18 -2.23
N ARG A 6 -2.95 -0.54 -1.08
CA ARG A 6 -2.55 -1.91 -0.75
C ARG A 6 -3.00 -2.27 0.65
N VAL A 7 -3.45 -3.52 0.81
CA VAL A 7 -3.90 -4.07 2.10
C VAL A 7 -3.02 -5.25 2.48
N TYR A 8 -2.67 -5.30 3.74
CA TYR A 8 -1.98 -6.43 4.35
C TYR A 8 -2.81 -7.02 5.48
N ASP A 9 -2.74 -8.34 5.63
CA ASP A 9 -3.20 -9.01 6.85
C ASP A 9 -2.18 -8.72 7.95
N VAL A 10 -2.55 -7.86 8.88
CA VAL A 10 -1.69 -7.41 9.99
C VAL A 10 -2.42 -7.57 11.31
N GLU A 11 -1.69 -7.86 12.38
CA GLU A 11 -2.27 -7.79 13.71
C GLU A 11 -2.56 -6.34 14.08
N LEU A 12 -3.84 -5.97 14.01
CA LEU A 12 -4.34 -4.72 14.53
C LEU A 12 -4.81 -4.95 15.97
N ARG A 13 -4.34 -4.13 16.90
CA ARG A 13 -4.72 -4.22 18.31
C ARG A 13 -5.29 -2.89 18.80
N ALA A 14 -6.44 -2.95 19.49
CA ALA A 14 -6.86 -1.90 20.39
C ALA A 14 -6.24 -2.18 21.77
N LYS A 15 -5.62 -1.18 22.39
CA LYS A 15 -5.12 -1.34 23.76
C LYS A 15 -6.27 -1.56 24.73
N GLU A 16 -6.02 -2.36 25.76
CA GLU A 16 -7.02 -2.71 26.77
C GLU A 16 -7.45 -1.49 27.59
N ASN A 17 -8.70 -1.53 28.11
CA ASN A 17 -9.34 -0.59 29.03
C ASN A 17 -9.46 0.86 28.57
N GLU A 18 -10.68 1.28 28.20
CA GLU A 18 -11.10 2.68 27.92
C GLU A 18 -10.16 3.49 27.00
N SER A 19 -9.02 2.91 26.59
CA SER A 19 -8.06 3.52 25.69
C SER A 19 -8.67 3.71 24.30
N ARG A 20 -8.40 4.86 23.72
CA ARG A 20 -8.72 5.16 22.32
C ARG A 20 -7.58 4.82 21.37
N GLU A 21 -6.53 4.16 21.88
CA GLU A 21 -5.35 3.80 21.10
C GLU A 21 -5.56 2.53 20.27
N VAL A 22 -5.15 2.61 19.01
CA VAL A 22 -5.09 1.51 18.07
C VAL A 22 -3.67 1.46 17.49
N GLU A 23 -3.08 0.29 17.45
CA GLU A 23 -1.73 0.09 16.91
C GLU A 23 -1.64 -1.13 16.00
N GLY A 24 -0.71 -1.11 15.08
CA GLY A 24 -0.42 -2.22 14.17
C GLY A 24 0.44 -1.81 12.99
N TYR A 25 0.85 -2.80 12.20
CA TYR A 25 1.59 -2.52 10.97
C TYR A 25 0.63 -2.10 9.86
N ALA A 26 0.86 -0.93 9.28
CA ALA A 26 0.15 -0.50 8.08
C ALA A 26 0.72 -1.15 6.82
N VAL A 27 2.02 -1.47 6.84
CA VAL A 27 2.76 -2.14 5.77
C VAL A 27 3.68 -3.19 6.38
N VAL A 28 3.77 -4.36 5.74
CA VAL A 28 4.76 -5.39 6.07
C VAL A 28 5.74 -5.50 4.90
N PHE A 29 7.04 -5.40 5.18
CA PHE A 29 8.08 -5.46 4.16
C PHE A 29 8.35 -6.89 3.69
N ASN A 30 8.74 -7.02 2.42
CA ASN A 30 9.10 -8.29 1.79
C ASN A 30 7.99 -9.37 1.93
N ALA A 31 6.76 -8.96 2.21
CA ALA A 31 5.59 -9.82 2.22
C ALA A 31 5.00 -9.85 0.82
N GLU A 32 5.12 -11.01 0.18
CA GLU A 32 4.61 -11.21 -1.17
C GLU A 32 3.08 -11.28 -1.18
N THR A 33 2.48 -10.51 -2.07
CA THR A 33 1.04 -10.46 -2.29
C THR A 33 0.71 -10.92 -3.70
N ASP A 34 -0.15 -11.91 -3.86
CA ASP A 34 -0.63 -12.37 -5.16
C ASP A 34 -1.73 -11.45 -5.70
N LEU A 35 -1.48 -10.82 -6.84
CA LEU A 35 -2.40 -9.91 -7.53
C LEU A 35 -2.95 -10.52 -8.84
N GLY A 36 -2.88 -11.85 -8.98
CA GLY A 36 -3.34 -12.61 -10.12
C GLY A 36 -2.24 -12.87 -11.14
N TRP A 37 -2.05 -12.02 -12.14
CA TRP A 37 -1.02 -12.21 -13.18
C TRP A 37 0.40 -11.88 -12.69
N PHE A 38 0.55 -11.16 -11.58
CA PHE A 38 1.84 -10.87 -10.94
C PHE A 38 1.74 -10.98 -9.42
N THR A 39 2.89 -11.07 -8.77
CA THR A 39 3.04 -10.89 -7.33
C THR A 39 3.71 -9.56 -7.04
N GLU A 40 3.46 -8.99 -5.86
CA GLU A 40 4.00 -7.70 -5.45
C GLU A 40 4.53 -7.75 -4.02
N GLU A 41 5.63 -7.06 -3.78
CA GLU A 41 6.16 -6.82 -2.43
C GLU A 41 6.67 -5.38 -2.29
N ILE A 42 6.74 -4.91 -1.04
CA ILE A 42 7.33 -3.62 -0.69
C ILE A 42 8.72 -3.86 -0.11
N ASP A 43 9.75 -3.29 -0.74
CA ASP A 43 11.14 -3.35 -0.25
C ASP A 43 11.25 -2.60 1.10
N LYS A 44 12.08 -3.11 2.01
CA LYS A 44 12.30 -2.50 3.33
C LYS A 44 12.81 -1.06 3.28
N ASN A 45 13.43 -0.66 2.18
CA ASN A 45 13.95 0.69 2.00
C ASN A 45 12.97 1.61 1.25
N ALA A 46 11.80 1.12 0.85
CA ALA A 46 10.85 1.86 0.01
C ALA A 46 10.38 3.17 0.64
N PHE A 47 10.43 3.27 1.96
CA PHE A 47 10.01 4.46 2.72
C PHE A 47 11.13 5.43 3.07
N ASN A 48 12.40 5.17 2.71
CA ASN A 48 13.55 5.99 3.14
C ASN A 48 13.45 7.47 2.74
N LYS A 49 12.75 7.79 1.66
CA LYS A 49 12.59 9.15 1.14
C LYS A 49 11.13 9.58 1.04
N THR A 50 10.21 8.76 1.52
CA THR A 50 8.77 9.00 1.40
C THR A 50 8.35 10.26 2.13
N ASN A 51 7.54 11.09 1.46
CA ASN A 51 6.87 12.19 2.12
C ASN A 51 5.72 11.64 2.99
N MET A 52 5.90 11.73 4.30
CA MET A 52 4.92 11.34 5.33
C MET A 52 4.52 12.53 6.23
N SER A 53 4.67 13.76 5.76
CA SER A 53 4.43 14.96 6.57
C SER A 53 2.97 15.19 6.92
N ASN A 54 2.04 14.69 6.10
CA ASN A 54 0.62 14.86 6.29
C ASN A 54 -0.13 13.57 5.94
N VAL A 55 -0.12 12.61 6.87
CA VAL A 55 -0.77 11.31 6.72
C VAL A 55 -1.97 11.24 7.64
N TYR A 56 -3.07 10.67 7.17
CA TYR A 56 -4.28 10.44 7.95
C TYR A 56 -4.48 8.96 8.25
N LEU A 57 -5.05 8.66 9.42
CA LEU A 57 -5.72 7.40 9.66
C LEU A 57 -7.18 7.57 9.24
N LEU A 58 -7.62 6.76 8.28
CA LEU A 58 -8.99 6.80 7.76
C LEU A 58 -9.74 5.50 8.06
N PHE A 59 -11.05 5.54 7.93
CA PHE A 59 -11.88 4.35 7.85
C PHE A 59 -12.23 4.08 6.37
N ASN A 60 -11.80 2.91 5.87
CA ASN A 60 -12.04 2.46 4.49
C ASN A 60 -11.55 3.43 3.38
N HIS A 61 -10.46 4.16 3.58
CA HIS A 61 -9.95 5.19 2.66
C HIS A 61 -10.92 6.32 2.35
N ASP A 62 -11.93 6.51 3.21
CA ASP A 62 -12.90 7.60 3.06
C ASP A 62 -12.38 8.86 3.75
N GLU A 63 -12.07 9.88 2.96
CA GLU A 63 -11.55 11.17 3.44
C GLU A 63 -12.57 11.94 4.32
N ASN A 64 -13.85 11.55 4.34
CA ASN A 64 -14.85 12.09 5.26
C ASN A 64 -14.80 11.39 6.63
N ASN A 65 -14.14 10.25 6.74
CA ASN A 65 -14.05 9.42 7.94
C ASN A 65 -12.64 9.43 8.54
N VAL A 66 -12.17 10.62 8.92
CA VAL A 66 -10.85 10.82 9.54
C VAL A 66 -10.89 10.35 10.99
N LEU A 67 -9.94 9.51 11.38
CA LEU A 67 -9.80 8.93 12.72
C LEU A 67 -8.63 9.52 13.51
N ALA A 68 -7.52 9.83 12.83
CA ALA A 68 -6.32 10.44 13.40
C ALA A 68 -5.47 11.07 12.29
N GLY A 69 -4.43 11.84 12.66
CA GLY A 69 -3.52 12.45 11.69
C GLY A 69 -2.16 12.80 12.28
N THR A 70 -1.15 12.84 11.41
CA THR A 70 0.21 13.23 11.81
C THR A 70 0.28 14.71 12.17
N SER A 71 -0.53 15.56 11.53
CA SER A 71 -0.50 17.02 11.70
C SER A 71 -0.84 17.48 13.11
N ASN A 72 -1.68 16.73 13.85
CA ASN A 72 -2.04 17.01 15.23
C ASN A 72 -1.39 16.06 16.25
N GLY A 73 -0.53 15.12 15.76
CA GLY A 73 0.19 14.15 16.58
C GLY A 73 -0.64 12.97 17.09
N SER A 74 -1.92 12.86 16.68
CA SER A 74 -2.77 11.71 17.03
C SER A 74 -2.43 10.43 16.25
N LEU A 75 -1.74 10.54 15.12
CA LEU A 75 -1.12 9.44 14.38
C LEU A 75 0.40 9.54 14.49
N LYS A 76 1.03 8.49 14.96
CA LYS A 76 2.50 8.34 15.00
C LYS A 76 2.89 7.13 14.18
N MET A 77 3.96 7.25 13.42
CA MET A 77 4.49 6.17 12.58
C MET A 77 5.97 5.97 12.82
N SER A 78 6.40 4.73 12.76
CA SER A 78 7.81 4.33 12.84
C SER A 78 8.09 3.20 11.85
N ILE A 79 9.31 3.17 11.34
CA ILE A 79 9.78 2.10 10.45
C ILE A 79 10.72 1.22 11.24
N ASP A 80 10.51 -0.10 11.18
CA ASP A 80 11.40 -1.11 11.73
C ASP A 80 11.70 -2.21 10.70
N ASP A 81 12.35 -3.30 11.11
CA ASP A 81 12.70 -4.41 10.20
C ASP A 81 11.48 -5.17 9.68
N THR A 82 10.33 -5.06 10.34
CA THR A 82 9.08 -5.73 9.97
C THR A 82 8.28 -4.90 8.96
N GLY A 83 8.23 -3.57 9.15
CA GLY A 83 7.40 -2.73 8.30
C GLY A 83 7.21 -1.30 8.79
N LEU A 84 6.13 -0.67 8.32
CA LEU A 84 5.65 0.63 8.79
C LEU A 84 4.63 0.40 9.92
N PHE A 85 5.08 0.59 11.15
CA PHE A 85 4.25 0.51 12.35
C PHE A 85 3.57 1.84 12.64
N GLN A 86 2.30 1.82 13.02
CA GLN A 86 1.54 2.99 13.42
C GLN A 86 0.95 2.82 14.83
N THR A 87 0.84 3.93 15.56
CA THR A 87 0.07 4.07 16.79
C THR A 87 -0.81 5.30 16.66
N SER A 88 -2.10 5.14 16.87
CA SER A 88 -3.08 6.20 16.71
C SER A 88 -3.95 6.36 17.93
N GLU A 89 -4.14 7.59 18.36
CA GLU A 89 -5.19 7.97 19.29
C GLU A 89 -6.43 8.42 18.49
N ILE A 90 -7.45 7.57 18.46
CA ILE A 90 -8.67 7.80 17.70
C ILE A 90 -9.42 9.01 18.29
N ILE A 91 -9.72 10.00 17.45
CA ILE A 91 -10.43 11.22 17.87
C ILE A 91 -11.84 10.91 18.38
N ASP A 92 -12.32 11.76 19.31
CA ASP A 92 -13.64 11.61 19.95
C ASP A 92 -14.75 12.17 19.03
N THR A 93 -15.20 11.32 18.13
CA THR A 93 -16.31 11.56 17.19
C THR A 93 -17.17 10.30 17.10
N ASN A 94 -18.38 10.41 16.58
CA ASN A 94 -19.25 9.25 16.40
C ASN A 94 -18.58 8.15 15.57
N ILE A 95 -17.94 8.50 14.45
CA ILE A 95 -17.24 7.53 13.63
C ILE A 95 -16.02 6.93 14.36
N GLY A 96 -15.32 7.72 15.17
CA GLY A 96 -14.21 7.24 16.00
C GLY A 96 -14.68 6.22 17.02
N GLU A 97 -15.77 6.49 17.73
CA GLU A 97 -16.39 5.57 18.70
C GLU A 97 -16.85 4.26 18.04
N ASP A 98 -17.57 4.37 16.94
CA ASP A 98 -18.08 3.20 16.22
C ASP A 98 -16.92 2.35 15.69
N THR A 99 -15.89 2.99 15.13
CA THR A 99 -14.69 2.29 14.64
C THR A 99 -13.95 1.57 15.77
N LEU A 100 -13.76 2.22 16.94
CA LEU A 100 -13.12 1.58 18.10
C LEU A 100 -13.88 0.35 18.58
N LYS A 101 -15.22 0.41 18.60
CA LYS A 101 -16.07 -0.76 18.95
C LYS A 101 -15.87 -1.90 17.95
N LEU A 102 -15.80 -1.58 16.65
CA LEU A 102 -15.57 -2.57 15.60
C LEU A 102 -14.18 -3.23 15.71
N VAL A 103 -13.13 -2.45 16.00
CA VAL A 103 -11.78 -2.96 16.24
C VAL A 103 -11.74 -3.83 17.51
N LYS A 104 -12.27 -3.35 18.63
CA LYS A 104 -12.32 -4.07 19.91
C LYS A 104 -13.08 -5.41 19.82
N ASN A 105 -14.08 -5.49 18.96
CA ASN A 105 -14.83 -6.72 18.69
C ASN A 105 -14.21 -7.59 17.59
N GLY A 106 -13.04 -7.21 17.03
CA GLY A 106 -12.33 -7.98 16.01
C GLY A 106 -13.01 -7.98 14.63
N LEU A 107 -14.05 -7.15 14.44
CA LEU A 107 -14.73 -7.02 13.14
C LEU A 107 -13.87 -6.24 12.13
N ILE A 108 -13.03 -5.33 12.62
CA ILE A 108 -11.99 -4.66 11.86
C ILE A 108 -10.66 -5.07 12.47
N ASN A 109 -9.87 -5.79 11.70
CA ASN A 109 -8.58 -6.33 12.11
C ASN A 109 -7.52 -6.21 11.00
N LYS A 110 -7.74 -5.33 10.01
CA LYS A 110 -6.87 -5.17 8.84
C LYS A 110 -6.57 -3.72 8.59
N MET A 111 -5.38 -3.49 8.05
CA MET A 111 -4.95 -2.18 7.62
C MET A 111 -4.67 -2.15 6.12
N SER A 112 -4.83 -0.98 5.56
CA SER A 112 -4.49 -0.63 4.20
C SER A 112 -3.69 0.66 4.18
N PHE A 113 -3.01 0.96 3.11
CA PHE A 113 -2.33 2.24 2.91
C PHE A 113 -2.46 2.72 1.47
N ALA A 114 -2.44 4.03 1.30
CA ALA A 114 -2.55 4.68 0.01
C ALA A 114 -1.34 5.57 -0.25
N PHE A 115 -0.71 5.37 -1.40
CA PHE A 115 0.58 5.97 -1.73
C PHE A 115 0.74 6.23 -3.23
N THR A 116 1.79 6.98 -3.58
CA THR A 116 2.30 7.07 -4.95
C THR A 116 3.72 6.52 -5.01
N ILE A 117 4.07 5.92 -6.14
CA ILE A 117 5.41 5.36 -6.40
C ILE A 117 6.25 6.46 -7.04
N ALA A 118 7.50 6.63 -6.59
CA ALA A 118 8.46 7.54 -7.20
C ALA A 118 8.80 7.11 -8.64
N ASP A 119 9.26 8.06 -9.45
CA ASP A 119 9.72 7.73 -10.81
C ASP A 119 10.90 6.73 -10.73
N GLY A 120 10.74 5.57 -11.38
CA GLY A 120 11.70 4.48 -11.30
C GLY A 120 11.70 3.72 -9.97
N GLY A 121 10.73 3.99 -9.07
CA GLY A 121 10.60 3.38 -7.75
C GLY A 121 9.98 1.97 -7.74
N GLU A 122 10.08 1.25 -8.85
CA GLU A 122 9.62 -0.13 -8.96
C GLU A 122 10.57 -0.96 -9.83
N ARG A 123 10.64 -2.25 -9.55
CA ARG A 123 11.36 -3.22 -10.37
C ARG A 123 10.43 -4.36 -10.75
N TRP A 124 10.54 -4.82 -11.99
CA TRP A 124 9.82 -5.97 -12.50
C TRP A 124 10.80 -7.03 -12.95
N PHE A 125 10.50 -8.29 -12.65
CA PHE A 125 11.24 -9.45 -13.15
C PHE A 125 10.35 -10.68 -13.15
N GLU A 126 10.73 -11.69 -13.91
CA GLU A 126 10.02 -12.97 -13.93
C GLU A 126 10.67 -13.94 -12.93
N ARG A 127 9.82 -14.60 -12.15
CA ARG A 127 10.22 -15.67 -11.22
C ARG A 127 9.19 -16.81 -11.34
N ASP A 128 9.66 -18.03 -11.63
CA ASP A 128 8.83 -19.24 -11.75
C ASP A 128 7.68 -19.11 -12.76
N GLY A 129 7.91 -18.37 -13.85
CA GLY A 129 6.92 -18.17 -14.92
C GLY A 129 5.82 -17.13 -14.57
N LYS A 130 6.00 -16.35 -13.49
CA LYS A 130 5.11 -15.29 -13.07
C LYS A 130 5.87 -13.96 -12.95
N GLU A 131 5.24 -12.88 -13.39
CA GLU A 131 5.79 -11.53 -13.19
C GLU A 131 5.81 -11.19 -11.69
N HIS A 132 6.88 -10.57 -11.25
CA HIS A 132 7.08 -10.13 -9.88
C HIS A 132 7.45 -8.66 -9.84
N ARG A 133 6.72 -7.89 -9.03
CA ARG A 133 6.91 -6.45 -8.84
C ARG A 133 7.47 -6.18 -7.46
N VAL A 134 8.55 -5.43 -7.38
CA VAL A 134 9.09 -4.91 -6.12
C VAL A 134 8.96 -3.39 -6.13
N ILE A 135 8.24 -2.83 -5.18
CA ILE A 135 8.17 -1.39 -4.97
C ILE A 135 9.36 -1.00 -4.10
N THR A 136 10.29 -0.22 -4.67
CA THR A 136 11.57 0.14 -4.05
C THR A 136 11.62 1.57 -3.51
N ASP A 137 10.78 2.48 -4.05
CA ASP A 137 10.71 3.87 -3.60
C ASP A 137 9.25 4.37 -3.67
N ILE A 138 8.71 4.75 -2.53
CA ILE A 138 7.41 5.39 -2.38
C ILE A 138 7.64 6.91 -2.31
N ASP A 139 6.95 7.68 -3.17
CA ASP A 139 7.05 9.13 -3.21
C ASP A 139 6.29 9.77 -2.04
N THR A 140 5.00 9.51 -1.94
CA THR A 140 4.13 10.09 -0.92
C THR A 140 3.20 9.04 -0.33
N LEU A 141 3.09 9.01 0.99
CA LEU A 141 2.07 8.29 1.74
C LEU A 141 0.94 9.25 2.10
N TYR A 142 -0.28 8.95 1.70
CA TYR A 142 -1.45 9.80 1.93
C TYR A 142 -2.26 9.40 3.14
N ASP A 143 -2.55 8.11 3.25
CA ASP A 143 -3.30 7.57 4.38
C ASP A 143 -2.86 6.15 4.72
N VAL A 144 -3.08 5.80 5.96
CA VAL A 144 -3.21 4.44 6.45
C VAL A 144 -4.66 4.27 6.90
N SER A 145 -5.26 3.12 6.64
CA SER A 145 -6.70 2.94 6.84
C SER A 145 -7.03 1.67 7.58
N LEU A 146 -7.95 1.77 8.53
CA LEU A 146 -8.65 0.63 9.09
C LEU A 146 -9.70 0.18 8.07
N VAL A 147 -9.65 -1.08 7.62
CA VAL A 147 -10.52 -1.54 6.53
C VAL A 147 -11.35 -2.76 6.93
N THR A 148 -12.62 -2.75 6.50
CA THR A 148 -13.56 -3.85 6.74
C THR A 148 -13.21 -5.08 5.93
N TYR A 149 -12.86 -4.87 4.67
CA TYR A 149 -12.46 -5.94 3.77
C TYR A 149 -11.01 -5.75 3.36
N PRO A 150 -10.22 -6.83 3.37
CA PRO A 150 -8.96 -6.77 2.66
C PRO A 150 -9.26 -6.36 1.22
N ALA A 151 -8.33 -5.65 0.60
CA ALA A 151 -8.46 -5.30 -0.81
C ALA A 151 -8.76 -6.50 -1.73
N TYR A 152 -8.92 -7.70 -1.20
CA TYR A 152 -9.18 -9.00 -1.86
C TYR A 152 -10.63 -9.50 -1.76
N SER A 153 -11.60 -8.74 -1.19
CA SER A 153 -13.01 -9.14 -1.22
C SER A 153 -13.67 -8.82 -2.57
N GLN A 154 -14.70 -9.58 -2.93
CA GLN A 154 -15.32 -9.55 -4.27
C GLN A 154 -15.85 -8.18 -4.74
N THR A 155 -16.22 -7.28 -3.83
CA THR A 155 -16.72 -5.93 -4.17
C THR A 155 -15.60 -4.93 -4.48
N SER A 156 -14.43 -5.08 -3.86
CA SER A 156 -13.21 -4.35 -4.24
C SER A 156 -12.47 -5.02 -5.40
N ALA A 157 -12.85 -6.26 -5.78
CA ALA A 157 -12.29 -6.98 -6.92
C ALA A 157 -12.56 -6.25 -8.24
N PHE A 158 -13.71 -5.59 -8.40
CA PHE A 158 -14.02 -4.86 -9.64
C PHE A 158 -13.18 -3.58 -9.82
N ALA A 159 -13.01 -2.80 -8.76
CA ALA A 159 -12.16 -1.60 -8.84
C ALA A 159 -10.68 -1.97 -9.01
N ARG A 160 -10.25 -3.10 -8.41
CA ARG A 160 -8.90 -3.65 -8.52
C ARG A 160 -8.64 -4.36 -9.83
N SER A 161 -9.62 -5.11 -10.38
CA SER A 161 -9.48 -5.71 -11.71
C SER A 161 -9.12 -4.63 -12.73
N ASN A 162 -9.77 -3.46 -12.67
CA ASN A 162 -9.45 -2.34 -13.55
C ASN A 162 -8.03 -1.80 -13.33
N GLU A 163 -7.59 -1.63 -12.08
CA GLU A 163 -6.23 -1.18 -11.77
C GLU A 163 -5.18 -2.22 -12.19
N VAL A 164 -5.39 -3.47 -11.87
CA VAL A 164 -4.51 -4.59 -12.22
C VAL A 164 -4.49 -4.81 -13.74
N ASP A 165 -5.63 -4.69 -14.41
CA ASP A 165 -5.72 -4.79 -15.88
C ASP A 165 -5.03 -3.62 -16.58
N GLU A 166 -5.13 -2.39 -16.05
CA GLU A 166 -4.41 -1.23 -16.60
C GLU A 166 -2.89 -1.38 -16.40
N LEU A 167 -2.45 -1.87 -15.23
CA LEU A 167 -1.04 -2.19 -14.98
C LEU A 167 -0.53 -3.26 -15.95
N ALA A 168 -1.33 -4.31 -16.20
CA ALA A 168 -0.98 -5.35 -17.16
C ALA A 168 -0.76 -4.79 -18.58
N LYS A 169 -1.68 -3.94 -19.02
CA LYS A 169 -1.58 -3.29 -20.34
C LYS A 169 -0.34 -2.38 -20.43
N GLU A 170 -0.10 -1.60 -19.38
CA GLU A 170 1.04 -0.69 -19.34
C GLU A 170 2.37 -1.45 -19.28
N HIS A 171 2.47 -2.49 -18.45
CA HIS A 171 3.66 -3.33 -18.34
C HIS A 171 3.96 -4.04 -19.68
N LYS A 172 2.95 -4.63 -20.32
CA LYS A 172 3.11 -5.25 -21.63
C LYS A 172 3.60 -4.24 -22.69
N ARG A 173 3.03 -3.04 -22.72
CA ARG A 173 3.44 -1.98 -23.65
C ARG A 173 4.89 -1.56 -23.42
N ARG A 174 5.34 -1.42 -22.16
CA ARG A 174 6.74 -1.11 -21.83
C ARG A 174 7.68 -2.23 -22.32
N LYS A 175 7.35 -3.48 -22.03
CA LYS A 175 8.13 -4.64 -22.48
C LYS A 175 8.31 -4.70 -24.01
N GLU A 176 7.22 -4.46 -24.76
CA GLU A 176 7.25 -4.39 -26.23
C GLU A 176 8.10 -3.22 -26.76
N GLN A 177 8.11 -2.09 -26.07
CA GLN A 177 8.94 -0.93 -26.42
C GLN A 177 10.43 -1.22 -26.17
N ASP A 178 10.75 -1.81 -25.04
CA ASP A 178 12.12 -2.16 -24.67
C ASP A 178 12.71 -3.20 -25.64
N GLU A 179 11.97 -4.26 -25.96
CA GLU A 179 12.37 -5.25 -26.97
C GLU A 179 12.60 -4.63 -28.37
N LYS A 180 11.74 -3.68 -28.75
CA LYS A 180 11.90 -2.97 -30.02
C LYS A 180 13.15 -2.11 -30.04
N MET A 181 13.43 -1.43 -28.91
CA MET A 181 14.64 -0.60 -28.76
C MET A 181 15.91 -1.47 -28.80
N GLU A 182 15.92 -2.61 -28.10
CA GLU A 182 17.05 -3.56 -28.15
C GLU A 182 17.31 -4.09 -29.55
N ARG A 183 16.27 -4.44 -30.32
CA ARG A 183 16.39 -4.85 -31.73
C ARG A 183 17.00 -3.76 -32.62
N ILE A 184 16.60 -2.50 -32.41
CA ILE A 184 17.18 -1.35 -33.14
C ILE A 184 18.66 -1.20 -32.81
N LEU A 185 19.03 -1.26 -31.52
CA LEU A 185 20.39 -1.11 -31.06
C LEU A 185 21.29 -2.27 -31.51
N SER A 186 20.79 -3.51 -31.54
CA SER A 186 21.52 -4.68 -32.01
C SER A 186 21.79 -4.63 -33.51
N ASN A 187 20.77 -4.23 -34.29
CA ASN A 187 20.91 -4.08 -35.75
C ASN A 187 21.84 -2.92 -36.16
N GLY A 188 21.87 -1.83 -35.34
CA GLY A 188 22.81 -0.73 -35.56
C GLY A 188 24.30 -1.05 -35.30
N LYS A 189 24.59 -2.11 -34.55
CA LYS A 189 25.96 -2.58 -34.27
C LYS A 189 26.52 -3.51 -35.35
N SER A 190 25.69 -4.00 -36.28
CA SER A 190 26.09 -4.89 -37.37
C SER A 190 26.56 -4.17 -38.64
N ILE A 191 26.66 -2.84 -38.61
CA ILE A 191 27.13 -2.03 -39.75
C ILE A 191 28.41 -1.29 -39.33
N LYS A 192 29.45 -2.08 -39.06
CA LYS A 192 30.85 -1.59 -39.03
C LYS A 192 31.79 -2.67 -39.51
#